data_03df135cfc27c136d9b4d1ed75eb4808
#
_entry.id   03df135cfc27c136d9b4d1ed75eb4808
#
_cell.length_a   1.000
_cell.length_b   1.000
_cell.length_c   1.000
_cell.angle_alpha   90.00
_cell.angle_beta   90.00
_cell.angle_gamma   90.00
#
_symmetry.space_group_name_H-M   'P 1'
#
loop_
_entity.id
_entity.type
_entity.pdbx_description
1 polymer ?
#
loop_
_entity_poly.entity_id
_entity_poly.type
_entity_poly.pdbx_seq_one_letter_code
_entity_poly.pdbx_strand_id
1 'polypeptide(L)'
;HPSEVVEVGQEMEVKVLKFDRERNRVSLGLKQLGQDPWLALMSKYPKGTVTRAKVTNLTDYGCFAEIAEGVEGLVHVSEMDHTNKNIHPSKVVQIGDEVDVMVLEIDEERRRISLGIKQCKANPWDEFAKTHEKGQKVSGNIKSITDFGIFIGLPGGIDGLVHLSDISWNEAGEEAIRKFRKGDLVEAVILAVDAEGNRISLGVKQLQKDPFSDFTSSHEKGAIVKGVIKAVDAKGATVELTDGVEATLKASEIIRDRVEDASKHLTVGQEIEAKIIGVDRKARVINLSIKAKDESEEREAMTAVRNT
;
A
#
# COMPACT_ATOMS: atom_id res chain seq x y z
N HIS A 1 -31.71 -26.00 -30.44
CA HIS A 1 -32.58 -27.18 -30.61
C HIS A 1 -32.11 -27.98 -31.84
N PRO A 2 -32.21 -29.35 -31.88
CA PRO A 2 -31.78 -30.15 -33.05
C PRO A 2 -32.36 -29.70 -34.36
N SER A 3 -33.60 -29.21 -34.40
CA SER A 3 -34.26 -28.68 -35.62
C SER A 3 -33.65 -27.39 -36.18
N GLU A 4 -32.74 -26.73 -35.43
CA GLU A 4 -32.02 -25.55 -35.91
C GLU A 4 -30.76 -25.93 -36.71
N VAL A 5 -30.30 -27.17 -36.53
CA VAL A 5 -29.04 -27.65 -37.11
C VAL A 5 -29.28 -28.67 -38.24
N VAL A 6 -30.34 -29.46 -38.13
CA VAL A 6 -30.61 -30.56 -39.06
C VAL A 6 -32.11 -30.68 -39.35
N GLU A 7 -32.44 -31.14 -40.59
CA GLU A 7 -33.81 -31.38 -41.03
C GLU A 7 -34.04 -32.88 -41.28
N VAL A 8 -35.30 -33.30 -41.14
CA VAL A 8 -35.69 -34.71 -41.42
C VAL A 8 -35.54 -34.99 -42.91
N GLY A 9 -34.78 -36.02 -43.24
CA GLY A 9 -34.50 -36.42 -44.64
C GLY A 9 -33.20 -35.81 -45.21
N GLN A 10 -32.48 -34.97 -44.43
CA GLN A 10 -31.18 -34.43 -44.84
C GLN A 10 -30.12 -35.53 -44.79
N GLU A 11 -29.32 -35.65 -45.85
CA GLU A 11 -28.11 -36.49 -45.84
C GLU A 11 -26.96 -35.74 -45.17
N MET A 12 -26.28 -36.40 -44.22
CA MET A 12 -25.16 -35.83 -43.52
C MET A 12 -24.12 -36.90 -43.21
N GLU A 13 -22.89 -36.47 -43.17
CA GLU A 13 -21.79 -37.27 -42.64
C GLU A 13 -21.77 -37.21 -41.11
N VAL A 14 -21.56 -38.35 -40.45
CA VAL A 14 -21.51 -38.48 -39.01
C VAL A 14 -20.38 -39.41 -38.59
N LYS A 15 -19.77 -39.13 -37.45
CA LYS A 15 -18.77 -40.00 -36.85
C LYS A 15 -19.42 -40.98 -35.90
N VAL A 16 -19.09 -42.28 -36.02
CA VAL A 16 -19.55 -43.30 -35.09
C VAL A 16 -18.74 -43.16 -33.78
N LEU A 17 -19.44 -42.86 -32.68
CA LEU A 17 -18.82 -42.65 -31.36
C LEU A 17 -18.77 -43.94 -30.55
N LYS A 18 -19.87 -44.68 -30.48
CA LYS A 18 -20.00 -45.90 -29.70
C LYS A 18 -20.97 -46.85 -30.37
N PHE A 19 -20.64 -48.13 -30.33
CA PHE A 19 -21.47 -49.20 -30.82
C PHE A 19 -21.91 -50.08 -29.64
N ASP A 20 -23.20 -50.12 -29.37
CA ASP A 20 -23.81 -50.98 -28.35
C ASP A 20 -24.48 -52.19 -29.03
N ARG A 21 -23.80 -53.32 -28.98
CA ARG A 21 -24.26 -54.57 -29.61
C ARG A 21 -25.45 -55.18 -28.88
N GLU A 22 -25.57 -55.01 -27.60
CA GLU A 22 -26.65 -55.63 -26.82
C GLU A 22 -27.97 -54.93 -27.06
N ARG A 23 -27.95 -53.63 -27.30
CA ARG A 23 -29.14 -52.79 -27.55
C ARG A 23 -29.34 -52.44 -29.01
N ASN A 24 -28.50 -52.94 -29.88
CA ASN A 24 -28.51 -52.63 -31.32
C ASN A 24 -28.56 -51.10 -31.58
N ARG A 25 -27.73 -50.34 -30.83
CA ARG A 25 -27.68 -48.87 -30.94
C ARG A 25 -26.28 -48.41 -31.33
N VAL A 26 -26.27 -47.41 -32.20
CA VAL A 26 -25.07 -46.71 -32.60
C VAL A 26 -25.18 -45.24 -32.17
N SER A 27 -24.22 -44.78 -31.42
CA SER A 27 -24.13 -43.36 -31.07
C SER A 27 -23.32 -42.64 -32.14
N LEU A 28 -23.90 -41.62 -32.74
CA LEU A 28 -23.32 -40.84 -33.82
C LEU A 28 -23.02 -39.40 -33.32
N GLY A 29 -21.99 -38.78 -33.85
CA GLY A 29 -21.63 -37.41 -33.57
C GLY A 29 -21.39 -36.62 -34.84
N LEU A 30 -22.00 -35.45 -34.95
CA LEU A 30 -21.82 -34.53 -36.06
C LEU A 30 -20.67 -33.55 -35.79
N LYS A 31 -20.59 -33.01 -34.60
CA LYS A 31 -19.56 -32.03 -34.20
C LYS A 31 -18.13 -32.55 -34.28
N GLN A 32 -17.91 -33.85 -34.24
CA GLN A 32 -16.59 -34.49 -34.34
C GLN A 32 -16.02 -34.52 -35.77
N LEU A 33 -16.82 -34.19 -36.78
CA LEU A 33 -16.39 -34.04 -38.17
C LEU A 33 -15.85 -32.65 -38.49
N GLY A 34 -16.30 -31.64 -37.73
CA GLY A 34 -15.80 -30.28 -37.84
C GLY A 34 -14.47 -30.11 -37.07
N GLN A 35 -13.68 -29.12 -37.45
CA GLN A 35 -12.58 -28.68 -36.61
C GLN A 35 -13.18 -28.21 -35.30
N ASP A 36 -12.58 -28.64 -34.17
CA ASP A 36 -12.99 -28.14 -32.85
C ASP A 36 -12.78 -26.63 -32.80
N PRO A 37 -13.84 -25.80 -32.66
CA PRO A 37 -13.73 -24.35 -32.63
C PRO A 37 -12.73 -23.88 -31.57
N TRP A 38 -12.56 -24.67 -30.49
CA TRP A 38 -11.61 -24.38 -29.41
C TRP A 38 -10.16 -24.49 -29.84
N LEU A 39 -9.80 -25.50 -30.65
CA LEU A 39 -8.42 -25.63 -31.14
C LEU A 39 -8.04 -24.48 -32.09
N ALA A 40 -8.98 -24.08 -32.96
CA ALA A 40 -8.79 -22.92 -33.83
C ALA A 40 -8.70 -21.62 -33.02
N LEU A 41 -9.47 -21.52 -31.92
CA LEU A 41 -9.48 -20.38 -31.04
C LEU A 41 -8.16 -20.20 -30.27
N MET A 42 -7.61 -21.29 -29.74
CA MET A 42 -6.37 -21.27 -29.00
C MET A 42 -5.18 -20.76 -29.82
N SER A 43 -5.14 -21.08 -31.09
CA SER A 43 -4.13 -20.56 -32.01
C SER A 43 -4.38 -19.11 -32.42
N LYS A 44 -5.66 -18.69 -32.47
CA LYS A 44 -6.04 -17.32 -32.87
C LYS A 44 -6.02 -16.30 -31.72
N TYR A 45 -6.34 -16.73 -30.52
CA TYR A 45 -6.44 -15.89 -29.33
C TYR A 45 -5.59 -16.42 -28.17
N PRO A 46 -4.27 -16.43 -28.28
CA PRO A 46 -3.40 -16.83 -27.16
C PRO A 46 -3.55 -15.87 -25.97
N LYS A 47 -3.14 -16.33 -24.79
CA LYS A 47 -3.07 -15.49 -23.58
C LYS A 47 -2.39 -14.16 -23.86
N GLY A 48 -3.01 -13.06 -23.40
CA GLY A 48 -2.52 -11.69 -23.60
C GLY A 48 -3.05 -11.02 -24.88
N THR A 49 -3.81 -11.72 -25.73
CA THR A 49 -4.42 -11.14 -26.93
C THR A 49 -5.57 -10.21 -26.54
N VAL A 50 -5.56 -9.00 -27.09
CA VAL A 50 -6.67 -8.04 -26.98
C VAL A 50 -7.58 -8.20 -28.18
N THR A 51 -8.86 -8.37 -27.95
CA THR A 51 -9.88 -8.49 -28.99
C THR A 51 -11.16 -7.80 -28.57
N ARG A 52 -12.02 -7.51 -29.55
CA ARG A 52 -13.34 -6.97 -29.29
C ARG A 52 -14.32 -8.11 -29.02
N ALA A 53 -15.14 -7.93 -27.97
CA ALA A 53 -16.14 -8.90 -27.57
C ALA A 53 -17.49 -8.23 -27.36
N LYS A 54 -18.55 -8.96 -27.59
CA LYS A 54 -19.92 -8.50 -27.35
C LYS A 54 -20.45 -9.11 -26.07
N VAL A 55 -20.93 -8.24 -25.16
CA VAL A 55 -21.53 -8.68 -23.89
C VAL A 55 -22.85 -9.41 -24.17
N THR A 56 -22.93 -10.69 -23.80
CA THR A 56 -24.10 -11.55 -24.05
C THR A 56 -24.94 -11.71 -22.78
N ASN A 57 -24.34 -11.70 -21.59
CA ASN A 57 -25.04 -11.86 -20.33
C ASN A 57 -24.35 -11.16 -19.19
N LEU A 58 -25.13 -10.79 -18.17
CA LEU A 58 -24.66 -10.17 -16.93
C LEU A 58 -25.06 -11.02 -15.73
N THR A 59 -24.12 -11.22 -14.80
CA THR A 59 -24.34 -11.90 -13.53
C THR A 59 -23.78 -11.05 -12.39
N ASP A 60 -24.05 -11.41 -11.13
CA ASP A 60 -23.53 -10.69 -9.96
C ASP A 60 -21.99 -10.77 -9.83
N TYR A 61 -21.37 -11.82 -10.38
CA TYR A 61 -19.94 -12.07 -10.31
C TYR A 61 -19.16 -11.68 -11.56
N GLY A 62 -19.84 -11.20 -12.60
CA GLY A 62 -19.20 -10.77 -13.83
C GLY A 62 -20.11 -10.71 -15.04
N CYS A 63 -19.51 -10.56 -16.21
CA CYS A 63 -20.24 -10.63 -17.48
C CYS A 63 -19.65 -11.70 -18.40
N PHE A 64 -20.52 -12.24 -19.25
CA PHE A 64 -20.12 -13.10 -20.36
C PHE A 64 -19.98 -12.26 -21.63
N ALA A 65 -18.90 -12.46 -22.34
CA ALA A 65 -18.62 -11.76 -23.59
C ALA A 65 -18.21 -12.75 -24.69
N GLU A 66 -18.85 -12.64 -25.84
CA GLU A 66 -18.57 -13.47 -27.02
C GLU A 66 -17.40 -12.82 -27.79
N ILE A 67 -16.29 -13.55 -27.94
CA ILE A 67 -15.11 -13.13 -28.70
C ILE A 67 -15.11 -13.63 -30.14
N ALA A 68 -15.82 -14.73 -30.40
CA ALA A 68 -16.05 -15.31 -31.74
C ALA A 68 -17.36 -16.06 -31.70
N GLU A 69 -17.94 -16.33 -32.88
CA GLU A 69 -19.20 -17.02 -33.00
C GLU A 69 -19.22 -18.35 -32.22
N GLY A 70 -20.11 -18.43 -31.22
CA GLY A 70 -20.26 -19.58 -30.35
C GLY A 70 -19.19 -19.73 -29.26
N VAL A 71 -18.33 -18.71 -29.07
CA VAL A 71 -17.28 -18.75 -28.07
C VAL A 71 -17.38 -17.58 -27.10
N GLU A 72 -17.82 -17.89 -25.89
CA GLU A 72 -17.97 -16.94 -24.79
C GLU A 72 -16.86 -17.09 -23.77
N GLY A 73 -16.41 -15.96 -23.25
CA GLY A 73 -15.54 -15.87 -22.09
C GLY A 73 -16.20 -15.15 -20.94
N LEU A 74 -15.71 -15.40 -19.71
CA LEU A 74 -16.15 -14.74 -18.51
C LEU A 74 -15.20 -13.60 -18.16
N VAL A 75 -15.76 -12.40 -17.95
CA VAL A 75 -15.07 -11.28 -17.31
C VAL A 75 -15.55 -11.22 -15.86
N HIS A 76 -14.71 -11.66 -14.93
CA HIS A 76 -15.01 -11.58 -13.51
C HIS A 76 -15.06 -10.12 -13.03
N VAL A 77 -15.84 -9.79 -11.98
CA VAL A 77 -15.97 -8.42 -11.46
C VAL A 77 -14.63 -7.78 -11.11
N SER A 78 -13.69 -8.55 -10.58
CA SER A 78 -12.34 -8.08 -10.26
C SER A 78 -11.49 -7.70 -11.47
N GLU A 79 -11.90 -8.12 -12.67
CA GLU A 79 -11.23 -7.85 -13.94
C GLU A 79 -11.93 -6.79 -14.80
N MET A 80 -12.97 -6.14 -14.25
CA MET A 80 -13.76 -5.14 -14.96
C MET A 80 -13.26 -3.71 -14.74
N ASP A 81 -12.77 -3.41 -13.55
CA ASP A 81 -12.32 -2.08 -13.16
C ASP A 81 -11.04 -2.14 -12.33
N HIS A 82 -10.14 -1.16 -12.51
CA HIS A 82 -8.89 -1.06 -11.75
C HIS A 82 -9.10 -0.61 -10.32
N THR A 83 -10.04 0.29 -10.10
CA THR A 83 -10.24 0.99 -8.82
C THR A 83 -11.26 0.32 -7.93
N ASN A 84 -12.29 -0.30 -8.50
CA ASN A 84 -13.38 -0.94 -7.77
C ASN A 84 -13.50 -2.43 -8.13
N LYS A 85 -12.88 -3.28 -7.31
CA LYS A 85 -12.86 -4.74 -7.52
C LYS A 85 -14.22 -5.42 -7.32
N ASN A 86 -15.19 -4.73 -6.70
CA ASN A 86 -16.52 -5.25 -6.40
C ASN A 86 -17.63 -4.43 -7.08
N ILE A 87 -17.30 -3.78 -8.21
CA ILE A 87 -18.29 -3.02 -8.96
C ILE A 87 -19.33 -3.95 -9.56
N HIS A 88 -20.62 -3.60 -9.45
CA HIS A 88 -21.66 -4.41 -10.10
C HIS A 88 -21.50 -4.33 -11.63
N PRO A 89 -21.49 -5.47 -12.35
CA PRO A 89 -21.22 -5.50 -13.78
C PRO A 89 -22.09 -4.57 -14.63
N SER A 90 -23.34 -4.38 -14.26
CA SER A 90 -24.26 -3.47 -14.94
C SER A 90 -23.87 -1.97 -14.90
N LYS A 91 -22.95 -1.60 -14.01
CA LYS A 91 -22.41 -0.24 -13.95
C LYS A 91 -21.25 -0.01 -14.91
N VAL A 92 -20.64 -1.07 -15.40
CA VAL A 92 -19.50 -1.02 -16.32
C VAL A 92 -19.93 -1.28 -17.75
N VAL A 93 -20.79 -2.28 -17.96
CA VAL A 93 -21.24 -2.75 -19.29
C VAL A 93 -22.71 -3.10 -19.27
N GLN A 94 -23.32 -3.10 -20.46
CA GLN A 94 -24.69 -3.55 -20.69
C GLN A 94 -24.71 -4.71 -21.70
N ILE A 95 -25.78 -5.51 -21.67
CA ILE A 95 -25.98 -6.59 -22.66
C ILE A 95 -26.05 -5.97 -24.04
N GLY A 96 -25.27 -6.51 -24.97
CA GLY A 96 -25.15 -6.02 -26.32
C GLY A 96 -24.02 -5.03 -26.59
N ASP A 97 -23.36 -4.55 -25.55
CA ASP A 97 -22.18 -3.66 -25.68
C ASP A 97 -21.01 -4.41 -26.32
N GLU A 98 -20.29 -3.70 -27.20
CA GLU A 98 -19.00 -4.14 -27.68
C GLU A 98 -17.88 -3.54 -26.83
N VAL A 99 -17.06 -4.39 -26.26
CA VAL A 99 -15.97 -3.99 -25.37
C VAL A 99 -14.66 -4.63 -25.78
N ASP A 100 -13.57 -3.93 -25.55
CA ASP A 100 -12.23 -4.51 -25.71
C ASP A 100 -11.91 -5.36 -24.50
N VAL A 101 -11.48 -6.58 -24.74
CA VAL A 101 -11.12 -7.56 -23.72
C VAL A 101 -9.76 -8.16 -24.01
N MET A 102 -9.04 -8.53 -22.95
CA MET A 102 -7.79 -9.28 -23.03
C MET A 102 -8.04 -10.72 -22.58
N VAL A 103 -7.49 -11.68 -23.30
CA VAL A 103 -7.51 -13.09 -22.91
C VAL A 103 -6.51 -13.29 -21.75
N LEU A 104 -7.02 -13.62 -20.57
CA LEU A 104 -6.20 -13.82 -19.36
C LEU A 104 -5.77 -15.28 -19.22
N GLU A 105 -6.71 -16.22 -19.41
CA GLU A 105 -6.49 -17.64 -19.26
C GLU A 105 -7.46 -18.44 -20.11
N ILE A 106 -7.00 -19.58 -20.61
CA ILE A 106 -7.82 -20.53 -21.36
C ILE A 106 -7.73 -21.88 -20.66
N ASP A 107 -8.86 -22.37 -20.17
CA ASP A 107 -9.02 -23.71 -19.60
C ASP A 107 -9.56 -24.65 -20.68
N GLU A 108 -8.68 -25.45 -21.25
CA GLU A 108 -8.97 -26.39 -22.31
C GLU A 108 -9.89 -27.52 -21.85
N GLU A 109 -9.70 -28.00 -20.64
CA GLU A 109 -10.47 -29.13 -20.10
C GLU A 109 -11.92 -28.75 -19.84
N ARG A 110 -12.13 -27.56 -19.32
CA ARG A 110 -13.45 -27.01 -18.96
C ARG A 110 -14.06 -26.16 -20.07
N ARG A 111 -13.31 -25.92 -21.14
CA ARG A 111 -13.70 -25.05 -22.26
C ARG A 111 -14.17 -23.68 -21.78
N ARG A 112 -13.35 -23.05 -20.89
CA ARG A 112 -13.62 -21.73 -20.33
C ARG A 112 -12.50 -20.77 -20.69
N ILE A 113 -12.89 -19.54 -20.98
CA ILE A 113 -11.96 -18.44 -21.24
C ILE A 113 -12.20 -17.37 -20.20
N SER A 114 -11.13 -16.99 -19.53
CA SER A 114 -11.14 -15.84 -18.63
C SER A 114 -10.68 -14.60 -19.39
N LEU A 115 -11.50 -13.58 -19.35
CA LEU A 115 -11.27 -12.31 -20.03
C LEU A 115 -11.13 -11.18 -19.02
N GLY A 116 -10.46 -10.10 -19.40
CA GLY A 116 -10.32 -8.90 -18.62
C GLY A 116 -10.61 -7.64 -19.42
N ILE A 117 -11.37 -6.72 -18.88
CA ILE A 117 -11.67 -5.40 -19.46
C ILE A 117 -10.67 -4.37 -18.96
N LYS A 118 -10.32 -4.39 -17.66
CA LYS A 118 -9.42 -3.40 -17.06
C LYS A 118 -8.04 -3.37 -17.71
N GLN A 119 -7.54 -4.51 -18.21
CA GLN A 119 -6.24 -4.60 -18.86
C GLN A 119 -6.18 -3.83 -20.18
N CYS A 120 -7.33 -3.59 -20.82
CA CYS A 120 -7.45 -2.78 -22.04
C CYS A 120 -7.55 -1.28 -21.77
N LYS A 121 -7.74 -0.90 -20.50
CA LYS A 121 -7.79 0.49 -20.06
C LYS A 121 -6.46 0.87 -19.41
N ALA A 122 -6.10 2.16 -19.50
CA ALA A 122 -4.94 2.68 -18.78
C ALA A 122 -5.06 2.40 -17.28
N ASN A 123 -4.01 1.85 -16.70
CA ASN A 123 -3.96 1.61 -15.26
C ASN A 123 -3.73 2.94 -14.53
N PRO A 124 -4.67 3.41 -13.68
CA PRO A 124 -4.52 4.68 -12.98
C PRO A 124 -3.27 4.77 -12.10
N TRP A 125 -2.82 3.65 -11.53
CA TRP A 125 -1.59 3.60 -10.72
C TRP A 125 -0.34 3.76 -11.58
N ASP A 126 -0.30 3.20 -12.80
CA ASP A 126 0.80 3.39 -13.75
C ASP A 126 0.86 4.84 -14.24
N GLU A 127 -0.29 5.43 -14.54
CA GLU A 127 -0.37 6.85 -14.93
C GLU A 127 0.06 7.76 -13.79
N PHE A 128 -0.36 7.45 -12.57
CA PHE A 128 0.06 8.20 -11.39
C PHE A 128 1.57 8.08 -11.16
N ALA A 129 2.14 6.86 -11.29
CA ALA A 129 3.58 6.62 -11.17
C ALA A 129 4.42 7.38 -12.21
N LYS A 130 3.88 7.58 -13.43
CA LYS A 130 4.55 8.35 -14.50
C LYS A 130 4.51 9.86 -14.26
N THR A 131 3.46 10.35 -13.63
CA THR A 131 3.22 11.80 -13.43
C THR A 131 3.69 12.31 -12.07
N HIS A 132 3.88 11.41 -11.10
CA HIS A 132 4.24 11.75 -9.73
C HIS A 132 5.45 10.94 -9.26
N GLU A 133 6.44 11.64 -8.73
CA GLU A 133 7.67 11.03 -8.22
C GLU A 133 7.63 10.92 -6.69
N LYS A 134 8.47 10.01 -6.16
CA LYS A 134 8.71 9.90 -4.73
C LYS A 134 9.22 11.23 -4.16
N GLY A 135 8.65 11.67 -3.06
CA GLY A 135 8.97 12.95 -2.42
C GLY A 135 8.11 14.12 -2.90
N GLN A 136 7.28 13.94 -3.92
CA GLN A 136 6.36 14.97 -4.39
C GLN A 136 5.17 15.12 -3.43
N LYS A 137 4.70 16.35 -3.26
CA LYS A 137 3.52 16.67 -2.44
C LYS A 137 2.24 16.43 -3.26
N VAL A 138 1.28 15.82 -2.61
CA VAL A 138 -0.08 15.63 -3.13
C VAL A 138 -1.10 15.99 -2.09
N SER A 139 -2.29 16.37 -2.51
CA SER A 139 -3.39 16.66 -1.62
C SER A 139 -4.63 15.86 -2.01
N GLY A 140 -5.42 15.49 -1.03
CA GLY A 140 -6.65 14.77 -1.25
C GLY A 140 -7.52 14.73 -0.01
N ASN A 141 -8.77 14.33 -0.19
CA ASN A 141 -9.71 14.22 0.92
C ASN A 141 -9.62 12.84 1.57
N ILE A 142 -9.75 12.80 2.87
CA ILE A 142 -9.79 11.54 3.63
C ILE A 142 -11.05 10.78 3.24
N LYS A 143 -10.88 9.60 2.67
CA LYS A 143 -11.98 8.69 2.32
C LYS A 143 -12.39 7.79 3.48
N SER A 144 -11.41 7.25 4.18
CA SER A 144 -11.63 6.40 5.35
C SER A 144 -10.46 6.47 6.33
N ILE A 145 -10.78 6.20 7.58
CA ILE A 145 -9.82 6.12 8.69
C ILE A 145 -9.94 4.72 9.27
N THR A 146 -8.81 4.02 9.39
CA THR A 146 -8.72 2.66 9.90
C THR A 146 -7.72 2.59 11.06
N ASP A 147 -7.67 1.46 11.76
CA ASP A 147 -6.76 1.24 12.89
C ASP A 147 -5.28 1.29 12.51
N PHE A 148 -4.94 1.11 11.24
CA PHE A 148 -3.56 1.11 10.75
C PHE A 148 -3.19 2.34 9.92
N GLY A 149 -4.13 3.23 9.60
CA GLY A 149 -3.83 4.46 8.85
C GLY A 149 -5.03 5.14 8.22
N ILE A 150 -4.72 6.13 7.41
CA ILE A 150 -5.69 7.00 6.74
C ILE A 150 -5.63 6.78 5.24
N PHE A 151 -6.78 6.55 4.62
CA PHE A 151 -6.90 6.50 3.16
C PHE A 151 -7.28 7.87 2.61
N ILE A 152 -6.47 8.37 1.70
CA ILE A 152 -6.64 9.67 1.04
C ILE A 152 -6.98 9.43 -0.43
N GLY A 153 -8.04 10.05 -0.91
CA GLY A 153 -8.44 10.01 -2.32
C GLY A 153 -7.54 10.89 -3.17
N LEU A 154 -6.89 10.28 -4.17
CA LEU A 154 -6.00 10.94 -5.11
C LEU A 154 -6.67 11.14 -6.47
N PRO A 155 -6.15 12.03 -7.34
CA PRO A 155 -6.61 12.15 -8.72
C PRO A 155 -6.56 10.83 -9.47
N GLY A 156 -7.54 10.56 -10.32
CA GLY A 156 -7.65 9.31 -11.07
C GLY A 156 -8.46 8.21 -10.37
N GLY A 157 -9.12 8.52 -9.23
CA GLY A 157 -9.98 7.59 -8.50
C GLY A 157 -9.22 6.53 -7.69
N ILE A 158 -7.94 6.73 -7.49
CA ILE A 158 -7.06 5.86 -6.68
C ILE A 158 -6.94 6.38 -5.25
N ASP A 159 -6.59 5.50 -4.34
CA ASP A 159 -6.42 5.82 -2.93
C ASP A 159 -4.97 5.65 -2.49
N GLY A 160 -4.47 6.62 -1.74
CA GLY A 160 -3.19 6.53 -1.05
C GLY A 160 -3.38 6.22 0.43
N LEU A 161 -2.48 5.46 1.01
CA LEU A 161 -2.46 5.10 2.42
C LEU A 161 -1.37 5.87 3.16
N VAL A 162 -1.76 6.58 4.22
CA VAL A 162 -0.85 7.11 5.24
C VAL A 162 -0.87 6.16 6.42
N HIS A 163 0.23 5.43 6.63
CA HIS A 163 0.36 4.53 7.78
C HIS A 163 0.44 5.34 9.08
N LEU A 164 0.01 4.75 10.21
CA LEU A 164 0.05 5.41 11.53
C LEU A 164 1.41 6.00 11.87
N SER A 165 2.50 5.29 11.55
CA SER A 165 3.87 5.74 11.78
C SER A 165 4.28 6.95 10.94
N ASP A 166 3.52 7.29 9.91
CA ASP A 166 3.82 8.37 8.95
C ASP A 166 2.91 9.61 9.11
N ILE A 167 2.13 9.67 10.19
CA ILE A 167 1.22 10.77 10.47
C ILE A 167 1.93 11.90 11.22
N SER A 168 2.65 11.58 12.31
CA SER A 168 3.30 12.57 13.16
C SER A 168 4.69 12.12 13.61
N TRP A 169 5.59 13.11 13.85
CA TRP A 169 6.89 12.89 14.48
C TRP A 169 6.80 12.85 16.01
N ASN A 170 5.87 13.59 16.60
CA ASN A 170 5.82 13.93 18.01
C ASN A 170 4.78 13.13 18.79
N GLU A 171 3.81 12.54 18.10
CA GLU A 171 2.68 11.84 18.72
C GLU A 171 2.62 10.40 18.26
N ALA A 172 2.11 9.53 19.11
CA ALA A 172 1.78 8.18 18.71
C ALA A 172 0.75 8.21 17.56
N GLY A 173 0.92 7.36 16.56
CA GLY A 173 0.04 7.35 15.38
C GLY A 173 -1.44 7.19 15.73
N GLU A 174 -1.74 6.43 16.79
CA GLU A 174 -3.11 6.22 17.29
C GLU A 174 -3.75 7.50 17.87
N GLU A 175 -2.95 8.39 18.44
CA GLU A 175 -3.42 9.68 18.96
C GLU A 175 -3.50 10.71 17.83
N ALA A 176 -2.51 10.73 16.95
CA ALA A 176 -2.47 11.63 15.80
C ALA A 176 -3.63 11.39 14.84
N ILE A 177 -4.06 10.14 14.64
CA ILE A 177 -5.16 9.79 13.74
C ILE A 177 -6.51 10.37 14.21
N ARG A 178 -6.69 10.56 15.52
CA ARG A 178 -7.93 11.12 16.09
C ARG A 178 -8.19 12.58 15.72
N LYS A 179 -7.16 13.28 15.27
CA LYS A 179 -7.25 14.69 14.82
C LYS A 179 -7.83 14.82 13.43
N PHE A 180 -7.90 13.74 12.67
CA PHE A 180 -8.38 13.70 11.31
C PHE A 180 -9.82 13.19 11.24
N ARG A 181 -10.59 13.72 10.30
CA ARG A 181 -11.98 13.33 10.04
C ARG A 181 -12.16 12.95 8.58
N LYS A 182 -13.10 12.05 8.33
CA LYS A 182 -13.49 11.71 6.97
C LYS A 182 -14.01 12.95 6.24
N GLY A 183 -13.45 13.20 5.05
CA GLY A 183 -13.77 14.36 4.22
C GLY A 183 -12.79 15.53 4.36
N ASP A 184 -11.91 15.52 5.37
CA ASP A 184 -10.90 16.57 5.52
C ASP A 184 -9.89 16.54 4.35
N LEU A 185 -9.50 17.73 3.90
CA LEU A 185 -8.44 17.88 2.92
C LEU A 185 -7.09 17.77 3.63
N VAL A 186 -6.26 16.84 3.19
CA VAL A 186 -4.93 16.59 3.75
C VAL A 186 -3.87 16.64 2.66
N GLU A 187 -2.78 17.33 2.94
CA GLU A 187 -1.57 17.27 2.15
C GLU A 187 -0.67 16.14 2.65
N ALA A 188 -0.02 15.44 1.73
CA ALA A 188 0.90 14.37 2.03
C ALA A 188 2.04 14.31 1.01
N VAL A 189 3.11 13.61 1.36
CA VAL A 189 4.25 13.36 0.49
C VAL A 189 4.22 11.90 0.03
N ILE A 190 4.51 11.68 -1.24
CA ILE A 190 4.59 10.33 -1.81
C ILE A 190 5.86 9.64 -1.29
N LEU A 191 5.68 8.54 -0.56
CA LEU A 191 6.78 7.71 -0.05
C LEU A 191 7.15 6.59 -1.03
N ALA A 192 6.14 5.95 -1.60
CA ALA A 192 6.31 4.89 -2.58
C ALA A 192 5.06 4.75 -3.45
N VAL A 193 5.25 4.35 -4.70
CA VAL A 193 4.18 3.98 -5.63
C VAL A 193 4.43 2.55 -6.08
N ASP A 194 3.49 1.67 -5.79
CA ASP A 194 3.47 0.28 -6.22
C ASP A 194 2.28 0.08 -7.16
N ALA A 195 2.53 0.23 -8.44
CA ALA A 195 1.51 0.10 -9.48
C ALA A 195 1.03 -1.36 -9.64
N GLU A 196 1.91 -2.34 -9.44
CA GLU A 196 1.56 -3.76 -9.52
C GLU A 196 0.68 -4.19 -8.34
N GLY A 197 1.01 -3.74 -7.14
CA GLY A 197 0.23 -3.98 -5.92
C GLY A 197 -0.98 -3.06 -5.76
N ASN A 198 -1.18 -2.09 -6.65
CA ASN A 198 -2.24 -1.07 -6.58
C ASN A 198 -2.21 -0.32 -5.24
N ARG A 199 -1.02 0.13 -4.83
CA ARG A 199 -0.78 0.82 -3.55
C ARG A 199 0.05 2.07 -3.74
N ILE A 200 -0.33 3.12 -3.04
CA ILE A 200 0.45 4.34 -2.91
C ILE A 200 0.63 4.61 -1.43
N SER A 201 1.88 4.66 -1.01
CA SER A 201 2.25 5.00 0.37
C SER A 201 2.50 6.49 0.46
N LEU A 202 1.81 7.13 1.38
CA LEU A 202 1.89 8.56 1.65
C LEU A 202 2.38 8.81 3.07
N GLY A 203 2.94 9.99 3.32
CA GLY A 203 3.34 10.44 4.63
C GLY A 203 2.97 11.89 4.86
N VAL A 204 2.42 12.20 6.02
CA VAL A 204 2.07 13.56 6.45
C VAL A 204 3.20 14.19 7.23
N LYS A 205 3.87 13.43 8.10
CA LYS A 205 4.99 13.92 8.92
C LYS A 205 6.15 14.46 8.09
N GLN A 206 6.36 13.95 6.88
CA GLN A 206 7.43 14.37 5.97
C GLN A 206 7.22 15.78 5.39
N LEU A 207 6.02 16.36 5.53
CA LEU A 207 5.74 17.75 5.20
C LEU A 207 6.43 18.73 6.17
N GLN A 208 6.66 18.27 7.38
CA GLN A 208 7.35 19.02 8.44
C GLN A 208 8.79 18.53 8.54
N LYS A 209 9.68 19.44 8.92
CA LYS A 209 11.05 19.06 9.27
C LYS A 209 10.99 18.14 10.49
N ASP A 210 11.80 17.10 10.47
CA ASP A 210 11.93 16.22 11.62
C ASP A 210 12.63 16.97 12.78
N PRO A 211 11.93 17.24 13.89
CA PRO A 211 12.51 18.00 15.00
C PRO A 211 13.78 17.36 15.56
N PHE A 212 13.84 16.02 15.58
CA PHE A 212 15.01 15.29 16.05
C PHE A 212 16.21 15.47 15.12
N SER A 213 16.01 15.39 13.80
CA SER A 213 17.07 15.59 12.83
C SER A 213 17.57 17.03 12.80
N ASP A 214 16.68 18.01 12.90
CA ASP A 214 17.04 19.43 12.99
C ASP A 214 17.85 19.71 14.26
N PHE A 215 17.40 19.18 15.41
CA PHE A 215 18.10 19.36 16.68
C PHE A 215 19.50 18.72 16.63
N THR A 216 19.61 17.48 16.16
CA THR A 216 20.91 16.76 16.11
C THR A 216 21.86 17.33 15.05
N SER A 217 21.37 18.05 14.05
CA SER A 217 22.19 18.75 13.06
C SER A 217 22.78 20.05 13.61
N SER A 218 22.06 20.70 14.51
CA SER A 218 22.51 21.95 15.17
C SER A 218 23.29 21.71 16.47
N HIS A 219 23.16 20.53 17.09
CA HIS A 219 23.81 20.16 18.32
C HIS A 219 24.59 18.86 18.19
N GLU A 220 25.88 18.93 18.06
CA GLU A 220 26.74 17.75 17.92
C GLU A 220 27.08 17.13 19.29
N LYS A 221 27.67 15.94 19.27
CA LYS A 221 28.21 15.28 20.43
C LYS A 221 29.25 16.24 21.13
N GLY A 222 29.04 16.48 22.40
CA GLY A 222 29.86 17.41 23.18
C GLY A 222 29.20 18.78 23.40
N ALA A 223 28.12 19.11 22.72
CA ALA A 223 27.37 20.34 22.96
C ALA A 223 26.65 20.30 24.31
N ILE A 224 26.60 21.45 24.97
CA ILE A 224 25.84 21.65 26.22
C ILE A 224 24.43 22.12 25.80
N VAL A 225 23.41 21.46 26.31
CA VAL A 225 22.02 21.76 26.03
C VAL A 225 21.22 21.92 27.31
N LYS A 226 20.16 22.70 27.24
CA LYS A 226 19.18 22.88 28.31
C LYS A 226 17.95 22.03 28.01
N GLY A 227 17.37 21.47 29.05
CA GLY A 227 16.15 20.71 28.95
C GLY A 227 15.38 20.67 30.26
N VAL A 228 14.11 20.25 30.15
CA VAL A 228 13.20 20.10 31.29
C VAL A 228 12.95 18.62 31.54
N ILE A 229 13.01 18.20 32.77
CA ILE A 229 12.75 16.81 33.15
C ILE A 229 11.27 16.52 33.02
N LYS A 230 10.96 15.60 32.15
CA LYS A 230 9.58 15.14 31.85
C LYS A 230 9.16 13.96 32.72
N ALA A 231 10.07 13.04 32.95
CA ALA A 231 9.87 11.87 33.79
C ALA A 231 11.15 11.44 34.47
N VAL A 232 11.05 10.89 35.68
CA VAL A 232 12.19 10.37 36.48
C VAL A 232 11.83 8.99 37.01
N ASP A 233 12.76 8.06 36.89
CA ASP A 233 12.72 6.75 37.54
C ASP A 233 14.03 6.45 38.26
N ALA A 234 14.15 5.29 38.91
CA ALA A 234 15.36 4.92 39.62
C ALA A 234 16.60 4.83 38.73
N LYS A 235 16.42 4.51 37.44
CA LYS A 235 17.52 4.30 36.49
C LYS A 235 17.98 5.57 35.78
N GLY A 236 17.15 6.60 35.77
CA GLY A 236 17.46 7.86 35.11
C GLY A 236 16.26 8.77 34.90
N ALA A 237 16.38 9.69 33.97
CA ALA A 237 15.34 10.65 33.64
C ALA A 237 15.19 10.81 32.14
N THR A 238 13.96 11.13 31.72
CA THR A 238 13.66 11.61 30.38
C THR A 238 13.61 13.11 30.39
N VAL A 239 14.41 13.75 29.55
CA VAL A 239 14.56 15.20 29.45
C VAL A 239 14.00 15.68 28.11
N GLU A 240 13.11 16.63 28.15
CA GLU A 240 12.61 17.31 26.94
C GLU A 240 13.54 18.49 26.62
N LEU A 241 14.20 18.43 25.47
CA LEU A 241 15.15 19.46 25.02
C LEU A 241 14.44 20.55 24.20
N THR A 242 13.50 20.15 23.35
CA THR A 242 12.66 21.04 22.59
C THR A 242 11.40 20.26 22.22
N ASP A 243 10.39 20.93 21.68
CA ASP A 243 9.13 20.30 21.30
C ASP A 243 9.34 19.05 20.44
N GLY A 244 8.96 17.89 20.97
CA GLY A 244 9.09 16.60 20.30
C GLY A 244 10.49 15.99 20.29
N VAL A 245 11.48 16.56 20.98
CA VAL A 245 12.83 15.99 21.11
C VAL A 245 13.10 15.63 22.56
N GLU A 246 13.17 14.35 22.84
CA GLU A 246 13.46 13.80 24.16
C GLU A 246 14.87 13.21 24.20
N ALA A 247 15.50 13.35 25.36
CA ALA A 247 16.81 12.79 25.64
C ALA A 247 16.79 11.94 26.92
N THR A 248 17.70 10.99 27.00
CA THR A 248 17.85 10.10 28.15
C THR A 248 19.04 10.56 29.01
N LEU A 249 18.82 10.75 30.31
CA LEU A 249 19.84 11.00 31.32
C LEU A 249 19.89 9.80 32.27
N LYS A 250 20.94 8.99 32.16
CA LYS A 250 21.11 7.82 33.05
C LYS A 250 21.50 8.27 34.46
N ALA A 251 21.12 7.49 35.49
CA ALA A 251 21.46 7.74 36.87
C ALA A 251 22.97 7.90 37.09
N SER A 252 23.80 7.12 36.40
CA SER A 252 25.26 7.19 36.45
C SER A 252 25.88 8.47 35.86
N GLU A 253 25.09 9.27 35.15
CA GLU A 253 25.51 10.48 34.44
C GLU A 253 25.00 11.77 35.11
N ILE A 254 24.39 11.66 36.31
CA ILE A 254 23.83 12.81 37.06
C ILE A 254 24.93 13.50 37.84
N ILE A 255 25.66 12.75 38.68
CA ILE A 255 26.78 13.25 39.51
C ILE A 255 27.95 12.27 39.47
N ARG A 256 29.11 12.69 39.98
CA ARG A 256 30.33 11.86 40.02
C ARG A 256 30.19 10.65 40.94
N ASP A 257 29.44 10.78 42.02
CA ASP A 257 29.19 9.69 42.96
C ASP A 257 28.17 8.70 42.39
N ARG A 258 28.20 7.48 42.94
CA ARG A 258 27.24 6.43 42.49
C ARG A 258 25.84 6.82 42.93
N VAL A 259 24.97 7.04 41.91
CA VAL A 259 23.53 7.29 42.11
C VAL A 259 22.79 5.96 42.03
N GLU A 260 22.17 5.55 43.11
CA GLU A 260 21.35 4.34 43.17
C GLU A 260 19.90 4.61 42.70
N ASP A 261 19.43 5.83 42.88
CA ASP A 261 18.08 6.24 42.54
C ASP A 261 18.06 7.70 42.05
N ALA A 262 17.83 7.87 40.75
CA ALA A 262 17.82 9.20 40.14
C ALA A 262 16.67 10.08 40.64
N SER A 263 15.58 9.52 41.14
CA SER A 263 14.44 10.28 41.67
C SER A 263 14.74 11.08 42.93
N LYS A 264 15.86 10.77 43.62
CA LYS A 264 16.34 11.52 44.78
C LYS A 264 17.11 12.78 44.43
N HIS A 265 17.60 12.86 43.20
CA HIS A 265 18.43 13.96 42.73
C HIS A 265 17.74 14.87 41.72
N LEU A 266 16.70 14.38 41.04
CA LEU A 266 16.01 15.08 40.00
C LEU A 266 14.50 15.10 40.26
N THR A 267 13.85 16.19 39.83
CA THR A 267 12.40 16.39 39.99
C THR A 267 11.77 16.68 38.63
N VAL A 268 10.59 16.12 38.38
CA VAL A 268 9.81 16.41 37.19
C VAL A 268 9.51 17.92 37.11
N GLY A 269 9.73 18.51 35.92
CA GLY A 269 9.60 19.95 35.70
C GLY A 269 10.84 20.77 36.01
N GLN A 270 11.93 20.16 36.51
CA GLN A 270 13.21 20.82 36.77
C GLN A 270 13.94 21.11 35.46
N GLU A 271 14.44 22.34 35.31
CA GLU A 271 15.37 22.66 34.22
C GLU A 271 16.78 22.18 34.56
N ILE A 272 17.43 21.54 33.62
CA ILE A 272 18.80 21.07 33.72
C ILE A 272 19.63 21.47 32.53
N GLU A 273 20.93 21.61 32.74
CA GLU A 273 21.91 21.70 31.67
C GLU A 273 22.77 20.46 31.67
N ALA A 274 22.94 19.86 30.50
CA ALA A 274 23.70 18.64 30.33
C ALA A 274 24.47 18.64 29.01
N LYS A 275 25.52 17.83 28.95
CA LYS A 275 26.32 17.63 27.75
C LYS A 275 25.82 16.43 26.96
N ILE A 276 25.73 16.55 25.64
CA ILE A 276 25.42 15.45 24.78
C ILE A 276 26.62 14.51 24.69
N ILE A 277 26.47 13.28 25.19
CA ILE A 277 27.52 12.26 25.17
C ILE A 277 27.36 11.26 24.02
N GLY A 278 26.18 11.16 23.46
CA GLY A 278 25.90 10.27 22.32
C GLY A 278 24.56 10.56 21.67
N VAL A 279 24.50 10.32 20.38
CA VAL A 279 23.28 10.42 19.58
C VAL A 279 23.11 9.14 18.78
N ASP A 280 22.03 8.43 19.00
CA ASP A 280 21.60 7.31 18.17
C ASP A 280 20.50 7.78 17.22
N ARG A 281 20.87 8.02 15.96
CA ARG A 281 19.92 8.49 14.93
C ARG A 281 18.91 7.44 14.52
N LYS A 282 19.25 6.15 14.62
CA LYS A 282 18.34 5.06 14.28
C LYS A 282 17.29 4.84 15.34
N ALA A 283 17.71 4.80 16.59
CA ALA A 283 16.82 4.65 17.74
C ALA A 283 16.15 5.99 18.15
N ARG A 284 16.58 7.12 17.56
CA ARG A 284 16.12 8.49 17.90
C ARG A 284 16.34 8.79 19.38
N VAL A 285 17.50 8.47 19.90
CA VAL A 285 17.88 8.65 21.31
C VAL A 285 19.07 9.60 21.41
N ILE A 286 18.96 10.60 22.29
CA ILE A 286 20.04 11.48 22.70
C ILE A 286 20.41 11.12 24.14
N ASN A 287 21.68 10.82 24.38
CA ASN A 287 22.18 10.55 25.72
C ASN A 287 22.85 11.80 26.29
N LEU A 288 22.44 12.18 27.48
CA LEU A 288 22.94 13.35 28.21
C LEU A 288 23.77 12.94 29.41
N SER A 289 24.66 13.84 29.82
CA SER A 289 25.44 13.72 31.05
C SER A 289 25.63 15.09 31.70
N ILE A 290 25.16 15.25 32.91
CA ILE A 290 25.43 16.42 33.75
C ILE A 290 26.88 16.35 34.24
N LYS A 291 27.31 15.18 34.68
CA LYS A 291 28.68 14.91 35.09
C LYS A 291 29.72 15.33 34.05
N ALA A 292 29.51 14.97 32.76
CA ALA A 292 30.43 15.34 31.69
C ALA A 292 30.45 16.84 31.41
N LYS A 293 29.32 17.55 31.64
CA LYS A 293 29.26 19.01 31.60
C LYS A 293 30.13 19.61 32.67
N ASP A 294 29.93 19.21 33.94
CA ASP A 294 30.68 19.74 35.10
C ASP A 294 32.19 19.50 34.96
N GLU A 295 32.58 18.32 34.47
CA GLU A 295 34.00 17.99 34.20
C GLU A 295 34.60 18.87 33.10
N SER A 296 33.82 19.23 32.06
CA SER A 296 34.33 20.12 31.01
C SER A 296 34.46 21.57 31.49
N GLU A 297 33.53 22.07 32.29
CA GLU A 297 33.59 23.40 32.88
C GLU A 297 34.78 23.54 33.85
N GLU A 298 35.05 22.53 34.69
CA GLU A 298 36.23 22.53 35.58
C GLU A 298 37.56 22.54 34.79
N ARG A 299 37.64 21.76 33.68
CA ARG A 299 38.82 21.76 32.82
C ARG A 299 39.05 23.10 32.15
N GLU A 300 38.01 23.75 31.67
CA GLU A 300 38.09 25.08 31.07
C GLU A 300 38.51 26.14 32.10
N ALA A 301 37.94 26.10 33.30
CA ALA A 301 38.32 26.97 34.39
C ALA A 301 39.79 26.79 34.80
N MET A 302 40.27 25.55 34.93
CA MET A 302 41.68 25.25 35.23
C MET A 302 42.64 25.73 34.12
N THR A 303 42.21 25.60 32.85
CA THR A 303 43.01 26.06 31.72
C THR A 303 43.08 27.58 31.64
N ALA A 304 41.99 28.27 31.97
CA ALA A 304 41.93 29.73 32.03
C ALA A 304 42.88 30.28 33.16
N VAL A 305 42.88 29.64 34.31
CA VAL A 305 43.77 30.02 35.45
C VAL A 305 45.27 29.77 35.13
N ARG A 306 45.56 28.78 34.29
CA ARG A 306 46.93 28.41 33.91
C ARG A 306 47.54 29.31 32.83
N ASN A 307 46.67 30.01 32.07
CA ASN A 307 47.05 30.93 31.01
C ASN A 307 47.04 32.41 31.43
N THR A 308 46.75 32.70 32.73
CA THR A 308 46.85 34.00 33.35
C THR A 308 48.10 34.05 34.26
#